data_eefbe3346a97a9cc1e54f5d69109c1ba
#
_entry.id   eefbe3346a97a9cc1e54f5d69109c1ba
#
_cell.length_a   1.000
_cell.length_b   1.000
_cell.length_c   1.000
_cell.angle_alpha   90.00
_cell.angle_beta   90.00
_cell.angle_gamma   90.00
#
_symmetry.space_group_name_H-M   'P 1'
#
loop_
_entity.id
_entity.type
_entity.pdbx_description
1 polymer ?
#
loop_
_entity_poly.entity_id
_entity_poly.type
_entity_poly.pdbx_seq_one_letter_code
_entity_poly.pdbx_strand_id
1 'polypeptide(L)'
;MPDEKLNPNDTLSKVLAYVDSPFKLISILVMGVVAFTGYFVWQNQEFLLGAYKENQKLPTINEDRVEDAAGMLFKQTPAAVVAIFKVNPLFGSRVLHRAYTRDGRDKSIEGIDVGLFTSNPANNADVVRLMANETPCGEYTKPQSEVGLWYTAQGVAFTCRTSVPPDISRFVGQITVGFKSEPEDLSGTISMMEIAATMLTKRSP
;
A
#
# COMPACT_ATOMS: atom_id res chain seq x y z
N MET A 1 48.40 38.34 -13.33
CA MET A 1 47.20 39.00 -12.81
C MET A 1 47.16 38.70 -11.32
N PRO A 2 47.21 39.70 -10.42
CA PRO A 2 47.20 39.43 -9.00
C PRO A 2 45.77 39.00 -8.58
N ASP A 3 45.69 37.86 -7.89
CA ASP A 3 44.50 37.38 -7.25
C ASP A 3 44.06 38.36 -6.14
N GLU A 4 43.09 39.18 -6.46
CA GLU A 4 42.43 40.06 -5.49
C GLU A 4 41.59 39.18 -4.55
N LYS A 5 42.22 38.82 -3.41
CA LYS A 5 41.51 38.11 -2.32
C LYS A 5 40.34 38.99 -1.84
N LEU A 6 39.14 38.70 -2.29
CA LEU A 6 37.91 39.30 -1.80
C LEU A 6 37.84 39.15 -0.29
N ASN A 7 38.04 40.26 0.42
CA ASN A 7 37.97 40.30 1.87
C ASN A 7 36.47 40.19 2.26
N PRO A 8 36.04 39.12 2.98
CA PRO A 8 34.65 38.89 3.29
C PRO A 8 34.00 40.05 4.09
N ASN A 9 34.79 40.77 4.84
CA ASN A 9 34.29 41.95 5.59
C ASN A 9 33.95 43.14 4.67
N ASP A 10 34.65 43.28 3.54
CA ASP A 10 34.42 44.36 2.57
C ASP A 10 33.16 44.10 1.75
N THR A 11 32.88 42.83 1.48
CA THR A 11 31.66 42.43 0.79
C THR A 11 30.43 42.59 1.67
N LEU A 12 30.54 42.22 2.95
CA LEU A 12 29.47 42.42 3.96
C LEU A 12 29.13 43.90 4.18
N SER A 13 30.13 44.76 4.26
CA SER A 13 29.94 46.20 4.44
C SER A 13 29.28 46.84 3.22
N LYS A 14 29.61 46.41 1.99
CA LYS A 14 28.96 46.87 0.77
C LYS A 14 27.52 46.44 0.66
N VAL A 15 27.20 45.19 1.07
CA VAL A 15 25.82 44.66 1.10
C VAL A 15 25.00 45.41 2.15
N LEU A 16 25.55 45.66 3.34
CA LEU A 16 24.87 46.43 4.40
C LEU A 16 24.63 47.88 4.00
N ALA A 17 25.57 48.52 3.28
CA ALA A 17 25.42 49.88 2.75
C ALA A 17 24.34 49.98 1.66
N TYR A 18 24.02 48.90 0.98
CA TYR A 18 22.96 48.83 -0.05
C TYR A 18 21.54 48.72 0.59
N VAL A 19 21.46 48.31 1.86
CA VAL A 19 20.19 48.11 2.57
C VAL A 19 19.75 49.41 3.21
N ASP A 20 19.12 50.28 2.42
CA ASP A 20 18.56 51.56 2.83
C ASP A 20 17.03 51.51 3.14
N SER A 21 16.42 50.31 2.95
CA SER A 21 15.01 50.09 3.24
C SER A 21 14.71 48.69 3.75
N PRO A 22 13.66 48.51 4.60
CA PRO A 22 13.24 47.18 5.08
C PRO A 22 12.91 46.21 3.95
N PHE A 23 12.40 46.73 2.80
CA PHE A 23 12.04 45.92 1.64
C PHE A 23 13.29 45.30 0.99
N LYS A 24 14.38 46.05 0.84
CA LYS A 24 15.64 45.54 0.29
C LYS A 24 16.26 44.48 1.21
N LEU A 25 16.17 44.67 2.54
CA LEU A 25 16.62 43.65 3.47
C LEU A 25 15.86 42.33 3.32
N ILE A 26 14.53 42.37 3.23
CA ILE A 26 13.69 41.22 3.03
C ILE A 26 14.03 40.55 1.68
N SER A 27 14.21 41.31 0.62
CA SER A 27 14.55 40.78 -0.70
C SER A 27 15.89 40.04 -0.70
N ILE A 28 16.90 40.57 -0.04
CA ILE A 28 18.24 39.95 0.08
C ILE A 28 18.11 38.65 0.90
N LEU A 29 17.33 38.66 1.98
CA LEU A 29 17.10 37.50 2.84
C LEU A 29 16.36 36.36 2.08
N VAL A 30 15.33 36.71 1.33
CA VAL A 30 14.60 35.77 0.45
C VAL A 30 15.52 35.19 -0.60
N MET A 31 16.33 36.03 -1.30
CA MET A 31 17.30 35.53 -2.28
C MET A 31 18.34 34.62 -1.64
N GLY A 32 18.82 34.94 -0.45
CA GLY A 32 19.74 34.09 0.32
C GLY A 32 19.13 32.72 0.63
N VAL A 33 17.87 32.70 1.09
CA VAL A 33 17.15 31.44 1.37
C VAL A 33 16.97 30.61 0.10
N VAL A 34 16.58 31.23 -1.00
CA VAL A 34 16.41 30.53 -2.30
C VAL A 34 17.75 29.97 -2.80
N ALA A 35 18.81 30.76 -2.74
CA ALA A 35 20.15 30.32 -3.14
C ALA A 35 20.66 29.16 -2.25
N PHE A 36 20.48 29.27 -0.93
CA PHE A 36 20.85 28.22 0.01
C PHE A 36 20.04 26.93 -0.24
N THR A 37 18.72 27.06 -0.42
CA THR A 37 17.85 25.91 -0.70
C THR A 37 18.25 25.25 -2.02
N GLY A 38 18.50 26.03 -3.08
CA GLY A 38 18.97 25.51 -4.36
C GLY A 38 20.31 24.77 -4.24
N TYR A 39 21.27 25.36 -3.52
CA TYR A 39 22.55 24.72 -3.24
C TYR A 39 22.37 23.42 -2.44
N PHE A 40 21.54 23.43 -1.39
CA PHE A 40 21.27 22.26 -0.56
C PHE A 40 20.65 21.12 -1.38
N VAL A 41 19.64 21.43 -2.21
CA VAL A 41 19.01 20.45 -3.10
C VAL A 41 20.01 19.89 -4.11
N TRP A 42 20.83 20.75 -4.71
CA TRP A 42 21.88 20.32 -5.64
C TRP A 42 22.90 19.41 -5.00
N GLN A 43 23.38 19.77 -3.81
CA GLN A 43 24.40 18.99 -3.09
C GLN A 43 23.86 17.64 -2.62
N ASN A 44 22.56 17.55 -2.30
CA ASN A 44 21.92 16.34 -1.78
C ASN A 44 20.99 15.67 -2.79
N GLN A 45 21.09 15.97 -4.08
CA GLN A 45 20.18 15.47 -5.11
C GLN A 45 20.11 13.94 -5.15
N GLU A 46 21.23 13.23 -5.02
CA GLU A 46 21.27 11.77 -5.04
C GLU A 46 20.56 11.16 -3.83
N PHE A 47 20.77 11.73 -2.65
CA PHE A 47 20.08 11.32 -1.43
C PHE A 47 18.56 11.58 -1.53
N LEU A 48 18.17 12.77 -1.97
CA LEU A 48 16.75 13.14 -2.12
C LEU A 48 16.05 12.30 -3.19
N LEU A 49 16.71 12.07 -4.33
CA LEU A 49 16.19 11.19 -5.39
C LEU A 49 16.16 9.73 -4.94
N GLY A 50 17.15 9.28 -4.16
CA GLY A 50 17.18 7.95 -3.56
C GLY A 50 16.01 7.74 -2.62
N ALA A 51 15.82 8.63 -1.66
CA ALA A 51 14.70 8.61 -0.71
C ALA A 51 13.33 8.69 -1.41
N TYR A 52 13.21 9.51 -2.46
CA TYR A 52 11.98 9.60 -3.26
C TYR A 52 11.70 8.28 -4.01
N LYS A 53 12.70 7.69 -4.67
CA LYS A 53 12.58 6.41 -5.39
C LYS A 53 12.26 5.27 -4.43
N GLU A 54 12.86 5.25 -3.25
CA GLU A 54 12.61 4.22 -2.23
C GLU A 54 11.17 4.30 -1.68
N ASN A 55 10.67 5.52 -1.45
CA ASN A 55 9.26 5.73 -1.08
C ASN A 55 8.27 5.38 -2.20
N GLN A 56 8.70 5.36 -3.45
CA GLN A 56 7.85 4.98 -4.59
C GLN A 56 7.89 3.49 -4.92
N LYS A 57 8.81 2.70 -4.34
CA LYS A 57 8.81 1.25 -4.54
C LYS A 57 7.55 0.67 -3.92
N LEU A 58 6.68 0.12 -4.76
CA LEU A 58 5.50 -0.59 -4.30
C LEU A 58 5.93 -1.82 -3.49
N PRO A 59 5.28 -2.09 -2.37
CA PRO A 59 5.49 -3.34 -1.66
C PRO A 59 5.10 -4.52 -2.56
N THR A 60 5.59 -5.69 -2.24
CA THR A 60 5.24 -6.93 -2.93
C THR A 60 4.68 -7.93 -1.93
N ILE A 61 4.02 -8.97 -2.44
CA ILE A 61 3.57 -10.08 -1.58
C ILE A 61 4.79 -10.91 -1.16
N ASN A 62 4.90 -11.16 0.13
CA ASN A 62 5.93 -12.02 0.71
C ASN A 62 5.53 -13.50 0.51
N GLU A 63 6.07 -14.11 -0.53
CA GLU A 63 5.77 -15.51 -0.90
C GLU A 63 6.13 -16.50 0.21
N ASP A 64 7.20 -16.23 0.97
CA ASP A 64 7.70 -17.11 2.01
C ASP A 64 6.77 -17.17 3.24
N ARG A 65 5.86 -16.21 3.37
CA ARG A 65 4.94 -16.10 4.52
C ARG A 65 3.49 -16.43 4.18
N VAL A 66 3.22 -16.83 2.93
CA VAL A 66 1.85 -17.07 2.47
C VAL A 66 1.18 -18.23 3.23
N GLU A 67 1.88 -19.34 3.41
CA GLU A 67 1.36 -20.51 4.13
C GLU A 67 1.18 -20.23 5.64
N ASP A 68 2.14 -19.51 6.23
CA ASP A 68 2.06 -19.10 7.65
C ASP A 68 0.83 -18.21 7.90
N ALA A 69 0.60 -17.22 7.01
CA ALA A 69 -0.52 -16.31 7.13
C ALA A 69 -1.87 -17.03 6.98
N ALA A 70 -1.98 -17.93 6.00
CA ALA A 70 -3.19 -18.75 5.82
C ALA A 70 -3.41 -19.69 7.02
N GLY A 71 -2.35 -20.36 7.49
CA GLY A 71 -2.39 -21.25 8.64
C GLY A 71 -2.78 -20.53 9.93
N MET A 72 -2.30 -19.29 10.13
CA MET A 72 -2.69 -18.46 11.26
C MET A 72 -4.19 -18.13 11.20
N LEU A 73 -4.72 -17.73 10.04
CA LEU A 73 -6.14 -17.42 9.88
C LEU A 73 -7.03 -18.64 10.18
N PHE A 74 -6.66 -19.84 9.71
CA PHE A 74 -7.42 -21.07 10.03
C PHE A 74 -7.38 -21.46 11.51
N LYS A 75 -6.30 -21.12 12.22
CA LYS A 75 -6.17 -21.40 13.66
C LYS A 75 -6.90 -20.41 14.53
N GLN A 76 -6.92 -19.14 14.13
CA GLN A 76 -7.41 -18.04 14.97
C GLN A 76 -8.83 -17.58 14.61
N THR A 77 -9.39 -18.07 13.48
CA THR A 77 -10.73 -17.70 13.02
C THR A 77 -11.51 -18.94 12.56
N PRO A 78 -12.86 -18.87 12.51
CA PRO A 78 -13.67 -19.95 11.95
C PRO A 78 -13.63 -20.04 10.42
N ALA A 79 -12.54 -19.61 9.78
CA ALA A 79 -12.39 -19.63 8.34
C ALA A 79 -12.67 -21.01 7.72
N ALA A 80 -13.47 -21.05 6.65
CA ALA A 80 -13.64 -22.21 5.79
C ALA A 80 -12.60 -22.19 4.66
N VAL A 81 -12.32 -20.99 4.11
CA VAL A 81 -11.36 -20.78 3.04
C VAL A 81 -10.54 -19.50 3.26
N VAL A 82 -9.32 -19.49 2.73
CA VAL A 82 -8.46 -18.30 2.65
C VAL A 82 -7.97 -18.17 1.21
N ALA A 83 -8.25 -17.04 0.56
CA ALA A 83 -7.85 -16.73 -0.80
C ALA A 83 -6.96 -15.46 -0.80
N ILE A 84 -5.79 -15.57 -1.40
CA ILE A 84 -4.81 -14.48 -1.50
C ILE A 84 -4.68 -14.09 -2.96
N PHE A 85 -4.96 -12.83 -3.26
CA PHE A 85 -4.91 -12.27 -4.60
C PHE A 85 -3.71 -11.36 -4.77
N LYS A 86 -3.10 -11.37 -5.95
CA LYS A 86 -2.24 -10.30 -6.44
C LYS A 86 -3.08 -9.28 -7.16
N VAL A 87 -2.86 -8.00 -6.85
CA VAL A 87 -3.58 -6.89 -7.46
C VAL A 87 -2.61 -6.05 -8.26
N ASN A 88 -2.98 -5.73 -9.48
CA ASN A 88 -2.30 -4.74 -10.30
C ASN A 88 -3.28 -3.63 -10.71
N PRO A 89 -3.29 -2.51 -9.96
CA PRO A 89 -4.25 -1.42 -10.22
C PRO A 89 -4.09 -0.79 -11.60
N LEU A 90 -2.87 -0.76 -12.16
CA LEU A 90 -2.59 -0.17 -13.48
C LEU A 90 -3.27 -0.96 -14.62
N PHE A 91 -3.35 -2.28 -14.48
CA PHE A 91 -4.00 -3.15 -15.48
C PHE A 91 -5.42 -3.54 -15.08
N GLY A 92 -5.92 -3.05 -13.95
CA GLY A 92 -7.25 -3.41 -13.45
C GLY A 92 -7.42 -4.89 -13.16
N SER A 93 -6.32 -5.63 -12.89
CA SER A 93 -6.34 -7.07 -12.68
C SER A 93 -6.26 -7.44 -11.20
N ARG A 94 -6.93 -8.55 -10.84
CA ARG A 94 -6.91 -9.16 -9.52
C ARG A 94 -6.88 -10.67 -9.69
N VAL A 95 -5.67 -11.22 -9.65
CA VAL A 95 -5.41 -12.64 -9.93
C VAL A 95 -5.37 -13.42 -8.62
N LEU A 96 -6.12 -14.52 -8.55
CA LEU A 96 -6.05 -15.45 -7.42
C LEU A 96 -4.67 -16.12 -7.40
N HIS A 97 -3.86 -15.72 -6.45
CA HIS A 97 -2.48 -16.18 -6.34
C HIS A 97 -2.36 -17.48 -5.57
N ARG A 98 -3.08 -17.58 -4.45
CA ARG A 98 -3.11 -18.79 -3.61
C ARG A 98 -4.50 -18.99 -3.03
N ALA A 99 -4.91 -20.24 -3.00
CA ALA A 99 -6.18 -20.67 -2.42
C ALA A 99 -5.97 -21.78 -1.41
N TYR A 100 -6.60 -21.67 -0.26
CA TYR A 100 -6.52 -22.65 0.81
C TYR A 100 -7.91 -22.99 1.35
N THR A 101 -8.10 -24.27 1.64
CA THR A 101 -9.20 -24.81 2.43
C THR A 101 -8.64 -25.38 3.73
N ARG A 102 -9.50 -25.91 4.59
CA ARG A 102 -9.02 -26.65 5.79
C ARG A 102 -8.24 -27.93 5.46
N ASP A 103 -8.44 -28.47 4.26
CA ASP A 103 -7.74 -29.68 3.78
C ASP A 103 -6.40 -29.35 3.13
N GLY A 104 -6.06 -28.06 2.98
CA GLY A 104 -4.80 -27.59 2.42
C GLY A 104 -4.97 -26.67 1.21
N ARG A 105 -3.89 -26.54 0.45
CA ARG A 105 -3.82 -25.65 -0.73
C ARG A 105 -4.56 -26.25 -1.91
N ASP A 106 -5.47 -25.50 -2.51
CA ASP A 106 -6.18 -25.85 -3.75
C ASP A 106 -5.57 -25.09 -4.94
N LYS A 107 -4.79 -25.82 -5.75
CA LYS A 107 -4.13 -25.27 -6.92
C LYS A 107 -5.05 -25.16 -8.14
N SER A 108 -6.21 -25.81 -8.14
CA SER A 108 -7.08 -25.93 -9.32
C SER A 108 -7.64 -24.61 -9.79
N ILE A 109 -7.79 -23.64 -8.87
CA ILE A 109 -8.36 -22.32 -9.14
C ILE A 109 -7.31 -21.18 -9.11
N GLU A 110 -6.04 -21.48 -8.84
CA GLU A 110 -4.99 -20.46 -8.84
C GLU A 110 -4.73 -19.96 -10.27
N GLY A 111 -4.38 -18.67 -10.38
CA GLY A 111 -4.12 -18.01 -11.66
C GLY A 111 -5.35 -17.38 -12.31
N ILE A 112 -6.55 -17.58 -11.78
CA ILE A 112 -7.78 -16.97 -12.31
C ILE A 112 -7.77 -15.46 -12.04
N ASP A 113 -7.93 -14.66 -13.11
CA ASP A 113 -8.14 -13.21 -12.99
C ASP A 113 -9.64 -12.92 -12.86
N VAL A 114 -10.03 -12.39 -11.72
CA VAL A 114 -11.43 -12.00 -11.45
C VAL A 114 -11.71 -10.53 -11.77
N GLY A 115 -10.72 -9.80 -12.27
CA GLY A 115 -10.76 -8.36 -12.48
C GLY A 115 -10.75 -7.58 -11.16
N LEU A 116 -10.25 -6.35 -11.20
CA LEU A 116 -10.29 -5.46 -10.05
C LEU A 116 -11.66 -4.80 -9.96
N PHE A 117 -12.05 -4.08 -11.01
CA PHE A 117 -13.39 -3.53 -11.17
C PHE A 117 -14.18 -4.41 -12.14
N THR A 118 -15.45 -4.63 -11.83
CA THR A 118 -16.35 -5.49 -12.60
C THR A 118 -17.66 -4.75 -12.88
N SER A 119 -18.58 -5.39 -13.59
CA SER A 119 -19.95 -4.86 -13.75
C SER A 119 -20.77 -4.88 -12.46
N ASN A 120 -20.28 -5.50 -11.38
CA ASN A 120 -20.96 -5.57 -10.10
C ASN A 120 -20.63 -4.34 -9.22
N PRO A 121 -21.61 -3.45 -8.95
CA PRO A 121 -21.39 -2.26 -8.13
C PRO A 121 -20.93 -2.60 -6.70
N ALA A 122 -21.42 -3.69 -6.11
CA ALA A 122 -21.04 -4.09 -4.75
C ALA A 122 -19.56 -4.50 -4.69
N ASN A 123 -19.04 -5.25 -5.69
CA ASN A 123 -17.62 -5.54 -5.78
C ASN A 123 -16.78 -4.25 -5.90
N ASN A 124 -17.23 -3.31 -6.71
CA ASN A 124 -16.50 -2.05 -6.92
C ASN A 124 -16.49 -1.20 -5.64
N ALA A 125 -17.60 -1.17 -4.89
CA ALA A 125 -17.65 -0.51 -3.59
C ALA A 125 -16.67 -1.15 -2.59
N ASP A 126 -16.60 -2.47 -2.53
CA ASP A 126 -15.62 -3.19 -1.68
C ASP A 126 -14.18 -2.88 -2.08
N VAL A 127 -13.87 -2.78 -3.38
CA VAL A 127 -12.54 -2.41 -3.86
C VAL A 127 -12.16 -0.99 -3.41
N VAL A 128 -13.09 -0.04 -3.50
CA VAL A 128 -12.87 1.33 -3.02
C VAL A 128 -12.61 1.34 -1.51
N ARG A 129 -13.37 0.58 -0.73
CA ARG A 129 -13.17 0.42 0.72
C ARG A 129 -11.81 -0.19 1.05
N LEU A 130 -11.38 -1.22 0.30
CA LEU A 130 -10.04 -1.81 0.45
C LEU A 130 -8.92 -0.79 0.16
N MET A 131 -9.09 0.05 -0.87
CA MET A 131 -8.13 1.13 -1.17
C MET A 131 -8.10 2.21 -0.09
N ALA A 132 -9.21 2.40 0.64
CA ALA A 132 -9.30 3.26 1.81
C ALA A 132 -8.81 2.58 3.11
N ASN A 133 -8.24 1.38 3.01
CA ASN A 133 -7.79 0.56 4.14
C ASN A 133 -8.93 0.12 5.09
N GLU A 134 -10.13 -0.04 4.55
CA GLU A 134 -11.22 -0.68 5.28
C GLU A 134 -11.20 -2.20 5.01
N THR A 135 -11.76 -2.96 5.93
CA THR A 135 -11.96 -4.40 5.79
C THR A 135 -13.45 -4.71 5.59
N PRO A 136 -13.96 -4.66 4.34
CA PRO A 136 -15.35 -4.96 4.08
C PRO A 136 -15.67 -6.42 4.39
N CYS A 137 -16.71 -6.62 5.20
CA CYS A 137 -17.31 -7.91 5.53
C CYS A 137 -18.78 -7.91 5.15
N GLY A 138 -19.32 -9.07 4.76
CA GLY A 138 -20.74 -9.20 4.44
C GLY A 138 -21.11 -10.57 3.91
N GLU A 139 -22.42 -10.77 3.76
CA GLU A 139 -23.01 -11.99 3.20
C GLU A 139 -22.53 -12.22 1.76
N TYR A 140 -22.28 -13.48 1.45
CA TYR A 140 -21.84 -13.92 0.13
C TYR A 140 -22.92 -14.75 -0.54
N THR A 141 -23.84 -14.11 -1.26
CA THR A 141 -25.04 -14.75 -1.77
C THR A 141 -25.07 -14.96 -3.28
N LYS A 142 -24.23 -14.25 -4.05
CA LYS A 142 -24.28 -14.28 -5.53
C LYS A 142 -22.88 -14.42 -6.12
N PRO A 143 -22.39 -15.65 -6.39
CA PRO A 143 -21.13 -15.87 -7.08
C PRO A 143 -21.20 -15.33 -8.51
N GLN A 144 -20.19 -14.57 -8.94
CA GLN A 144 -20.12 -13.95 -10.27
C GLN A 144 -18.85 -14.34 -11.03
N SER A 145 -18.04 -15.22 -10.49
CA SER A 145 -16.79 -15.69 -11.06
C SER A 145 -16.57 -17.15 -10.69
N GLU A 146 -15.63 -17.81 -11.37
CA GLU A 146 -15.21 -19.18 -11.03
C GLU A 146 -14.73 -19.29 -9.59
N VAL A 147 -13.97 -18.30 -9.13
CA VAL A 147 -13.56 -18.21 -7.71
C VAL A 147 -14.78 -18.06 -6.79
N GLY A 148 -15.80 -17.32 -7.22
CA GLY A 148 -17.04 -17.20 -6.50
C GLY A 148 -17.80 -18.53 -6.40
N LEU A 149 -17.85 -19.31 -7.47
CA LEU A 149 -18.44 -20.65 -7.46
C LEU A 149 -17.65 -21.59 -6.55
N TRP A 150 -16.34 -21.47 -6.53
CA TRP A 150 -15.51 -22.23 -5.60
C TRP A 150 -15.82 -21.88 -4.14
N TYR A 151 -15.98 -20.60 -3.78
CA TYR A 151 -16.41 -20.22 -2.42
C TYR A 151 -17.73 -20.92 -2.06
N THR A 152 -18.70 -20.89 -2.95
CA THR A 152 -20.01 -21.52 -2.73
C THR A 152 -19.86 -23.04 -2.55
N ALA A 153 -19.03 -23.71 -3.35
CA ALA A 153 -18.75 -25.13 -3.23
C ALA A 153 -18.10 -25.50 -1.88
N GLN A 154 -17.35 -24.58 -1.27
CA GLN A 154 -16.79 -24.75 0.08
C GLN A 154 -17.78 -24.36 1.21
N GLY A 155 -19.02 -24.03 0.86
CA GLY A 155 -20.08 -23.66 1.81
C GLY A 155 -19.90 -22.27 2.41
N VAL A 156 -19.20 -21.36 1.71
CA VAL A 156 -19.03 -19.97 2.16
C VAL A 156 -20.33 -19.20 1.98
N ALA A 157 -20.82 -18.62 3.07
CA ALA A 157 -21.98 -17.73 3.09
C ALA A 157 -21.67 -16.31 3.58
N PHE A 158 -20.46 -16.08 4.12
CA PHE A 158 -20.02 -14.78 4.60
C PHE A 158 -18.54 -14.59 4.23
N THR A 159 -18.15 -13.39 3.83
CA THR A 159 -16.75 -13.07 3.46
C THR A 159 -16.28 -11.79 4.11
N CYS A 160 -15.00 -11.77 4.52
CA CYS A 160 -14.28 -10.55 4.85
C CYS A 160 -13.09 -10.40 3.89
N ARG A 161 -12.72 -9.16 3.57
CA ARG A 161 -11.64 -8.83 2.65
C ARG A 161 -10.74 -7.77 3.27
N THR A 162 -9.42 -7.91 3.16
CA THR A 162 -8.46 -6.90 3.60
C THR A 162 -7.40 -6.66 2.53
N SER A 163 -6.88 -5.43 2.47
CA SER A 163 -5.81 -5.04 1.55
C SER A 163 -4.45 -5.56 2.02
N VAL A 164 -3.53 -5.79 1.08
CA VAL A 164 -2.11 -6.05 1.34
C VAL A 164 -1.31 -4.98 0.59
N PRO A 165 -0.52 -4.18 1.31
CA PRO A 165 -0.48 -4.01 2.76
C PRO A 165 -1.80 -3.44 3.31
N PRO A 166 -2.04 -3.57 4.64
CA PRO A 166 -3.14 -2.88 5.31
C PRO A 166 -2.74 -1.40 5.52
N ASP A 167 -2.66 -0.64 4.43
CA ASP A 167 -2.19 0.74 4.40
C ASP A 167 -2.88 1.50 3.26
N ILE A 168 -3.20 2.76 3.50
CA ILE A 168 -3.82 3.65 2.50
C ILE A 168 -2.81 3.85 1.35
N SER A 169 -3.30 3.77 0.11
CA SER A 169 -2.57 4.07 -1.12
C SER A 169 -1.65 2.99 -1.73
N ARG A 170 -1.48 1.82 -1.11
CA ARG A 170 -0.56 0.78 -1.62
C ARG A 170 -1.24 -0.57 -1.75
N PHE A 171 -2.22 -0.69 -2.61
CA PHE A 171 -3.01 -1.91 -2.80
C PHE A 171 -2.36 -2.83 -3.83
N VAL A 172 -1.51 -3.77 -3.39
CA VAL A 172 -0.81 -4.74 -4.27
C VAL A 172 -1.31 -6.17 -4.11
N GLY A 173 -2.14 -6.40 -3.09
CA GLY A 173 -2.76 -7.69 -2.85
C GLY A 173 -4.02 -7.57 -2.02
N GLN A 174 -4.75 -8.67 -1.94
CA GLN A 174 -5.97 -8.80 -1.15
C GLN A 174 -5.99 -10.17 -0.49
N ILE A 175 -6.38 -10.22 0.76
CA ILE A 175 -6.79 -11.46 1.43
C ILE A 175 -8.31 -11.47 1.47
N THR A 176 -8.93 -12.58 1.06
CA THR A 176 -10.34 -12.85 1.28
C THR A 176 -10.45 -14.08 2.17
N VAL A 177 -11.17 -13.96 3.26
CA VAL A 177 -11.51 -15.07 4.14
C VAL A 177 -12.98 -15.35 4.02
N GLY A 178 -13.32 -16.61 3.72
CA GLY A 178 -14.69 -17.07 3.62
C GLY A 178 -15.09 -17.90 4.85
N PHE A 179 -16.30 -17.68 5.31
CA PHE A 179 -16.90 -18.32 6.48
C PHE A 179 -18.23 -18.98 6.11
N LYS A 180 -18.60 -20.04 6.82
CA LYS A 180 -19.91 -20.69 6.63
C LYS A 180 -21.09 -19.86 7.20
N SER A 181 -20.78 -18.97 8.16
CA SER A 181 -21.70 -17.99 8.75
C SER A 181 -20.91 -16.79 9.22
N GLU A 182 -21.56 -15.70 9.57
CA GLU A 182 -20.90 -14.56 10.20
C GLU A 182 -20.14 -14.99 11.46
N PRO A 183 -18.84 -14.61 11.61
CA PRO A 183 -18.08 -14.91 12.82
C PRO A 183 -18.67 -14.22 14.06
N GLU A 184 -18.74 -14.92 15.19
CA GLU A 184 -19.21 -14.36 16.46
C GLU A 184 -18.33 -13.17 16.91
N ASP A 185 -17.02 -13.27 16.74
CA ASP A 185 -16.07 -12.18 16.98
C ASP A 185 -15.55 -11.62 15.63
N LEU A 186 -16.39 -10.76 15.03
CA LEU A 186 -16.03 -10.10 13.77
C LEU A 186 -14.85 -9.15 13.95
N SER A 187 -14.76 -8.43 15.08
CA SER A 187 -13.67 -7.48 15.36
C SER A 187 -12.33 -8.18 15.49
N GLY A 188 -12.27 -9.28 16.26
CA GLY A 188 -11.08 -10.11 16.38
C GLY A 188 -10.68 -10.74 15.04
N THR A 189 -11.67 -11.19 14.24
CA THR A 189 -11.44 -11.72 12.90
C THR A 189 -10.78 -10.68 11.99
N ILE A 190 -11.27 -9.43 11.97
CA ILE A 190 -10.69 -8.32 11.21
C ILE A 190 -9.25 -8.07 11.65
N SER A 191 -9.00 -8.00 12.97
CA SER A 191 -7.64 -7.80 13.51
C SER A 191 -6.67 -8.91 13.07
N MET A 192 -7.12 -10.18 13.06
CA MET A 192 -6.30 -11.29 12.57
C MET A 192 -6.02 -11.19 11.07
N MET A 193 -6.97 -10.71 10.27
CA MET A 193 -6.77 -10.48 8.84
C MET A 193 -5.76 -9.36 8.58
N GLU A 194 -5.77 -8.28 9.35
CA GLU A 194 -4.79 -7.18 9.25
C GLU A 194 -3.38 -7.64 9.63
N ILE A 195 -3.25 -8.50 10.67
CA ILE A 195 -1.99 -9.14 11.03
C ILE A 195 -1.50 -10.01 9.87
N ALA A 196 -2.36 -10.85 9.28
CA ALA A 196 -2.02 -11.67 8.13
C ALA A 196 -1.58 -10.83 6.93
N ALA A 197 -2.28 -9.72 6.65
CA ALA A 197 -1.92 -8.79 5.59
C ALA A 197 -0.55 -8.13 5.83
N THR A 198 -0.24 -7.80 7.08
CA THR A 198 1.08 -7.30 7.47
C THR A 198 2.17 -8.36 7.26
N MET A 199 1.92 -9.62 7.62
CA MET A 199 2.85 -10.72 7.37
C MET A 199 3.13 -10.94 5.88
N LEU A 200 2.12 -10.74 5.04
CA LEU A 200 2.22 -10.85 3.58
C LEU A 200 2.88 -9.64 2.92
N THR A 201 3.15 -8.58 3.65
CA THR A 201 3.77 -7.39 3.10
C THR A 201 5.29 -7.52 3.11
N LYS A 202 5.91 -7.53 1.93
CA LYS A 202 7.36 -7.41 1.77
C LYS A 202 7.68 -6.01 1.26
N ARG A 203 8.31 -5.19 2.11
CA ARG A 203 8.85 -3.90 1.70
C ARG A 203 10.12 -4.17 0.91
N SER A 204 10.26 -3.55 -0.26
CA SER A 204 11.54 -3.58 -0.99
C SER A 204 12.60 -2.83 -0.17
N PRO A 205 13.79 -3.38 0.01
CA PRO A 205 14.91 -2.70 0.66
C PRO A 205 15.35 -1.45 -0.10
#